data_6480b46d6e26641060d2a074473b7f63
#
_entry.id   6480b46d6e26641060d2a074473b7f63
#
_cell.length_a   1.000
_cell.length_b   1.000
_cell.length_c   1.000
_cell.angle_alpha   90.00
_cell.angle_beta   90.00
_cell.angle_gamma   90.00
#
_symmetry.space_group_name_H-M   'P 1'
#
loop_
_entity.id
_entity.type
_entity.pdbx_description
1 polymer ?
#
loop_
_entity_poly.entity_id
_entity_poly.type
_entity_poly.pdbx_seq_one_letter_code
_entity_poly.pdbx_strand_id
1 'polypeptide(L)'
;RIVAGVGVPQLTAVYEAAQACRAAGVPCIADGGIHYSGDIAKALVAGASSVMLGGTLAGCEEAPGEKVLLHGKQYKLYRGMGSLGAMAPRGKKSYSKDRYFQADVTSNDKVVPEGVEGEVPYRGPLNAVLYQMIGGLHQSMFYIGAHNISEMPERGRFIRITDAGLRESHPHDIVMTAEAPNYSGRQ
;
A
#
# COMPACT_ATOMS: atom_id res chain seq x y z
N ARG A 1 6.73 -12.43 1.53
CA ARG A 1 6.31 -13.73 2.12
C ARG A 1 6.67 -14.93 1.24
N ILE A 2 6.57 -14.82 -0.07
CA ILE A 2 6.85 -15.93 -1.00
C ILE A 2 8.31 -16.37 -0.91
N VAL A 3 9.26 -15.43 -0.88
CA VAL A 3 10.70 -15.73 -0.86
C VAL A 3 11.15 -16.24 0.51
N ALA A 4 10.84 -15.50 1.56
CA ALA A 4 11.30 -15.83 2.92
C ALA A 4 10.44 -16.89 3.65
N GLY A 5 9.21 -17.14 3.18
CA GLY A 5 8.26 -18.06 3.82
C GLY A 5 7.70 -17.55 5.16
N VAL A 6 8.00 -16.31 5.55
CA VAL A 6 7.62 -15.70 6.83
C VAL A 6 6.71 -14.49 6.58
N GLY A 7 5.73 -14.34 7.44
CA GLY A 7 4.79 -13.21 7.42
C GLY A 7 3.34 -13.64 7.63
N VAL A 8 2.52 -12.69 8.02
CA VAL A 8 1.07 -12.87 8.26
C VAL A 8 0.26 -11.89 7.39
N PRO A 9 -1.05 -12.10 7.22
CA PRO A 9 -1.91 -11.13 6.55
C PRO A 9 -1.80 -9.75 7.20
N GLN A 10 -1.79 -8.69 6.37
CA GLN A 10 -1.47 -7.34 6.82
C GLN A 10 -2.38 -6.83 7.95
N LEU A 11 -3.68 -7.10 7.88
CA LEU A 11 -4.61 -6.67 8.93
C LEU A 11 -4.29 -7.31 10.28
N THR A 12 -3.94 -8.60 10.30
CA THR A 12 -3.50 -9.31 11.50
C THR A 12 -2.21 -8.70 12.05
N ALA A 13 -1.22 -8.47 11.17
CA ALA A 13 0.06 -7.87 11.56
C ALA A 13 -0.14 -6.49 12.21
N VAL A 14 -0.96 -5.63 11.59
CA VAL A 14 -1.27 -4.29 12.12
C VAL A 14 -1.98 -4.39 13.48
N TYR A 15 -2.97 -5.25 13.58
CA TYR A 15 -3.74 -5.41 14.81
C TYR A 15 -2.86 -5.86 15.99
N GLU A 16 -2.05 -6.89 15.81
CA GLU A 16 -1.17 -7.41 16.86
C GLU A 16 -0.08 -6.40 17.24
N ALA A 17 0.58 -5.79 16.25
CA ALA A 17 1.59 -4.77 16.49
C ALA A 17 1.00 -3.54 17.20
N ALA A 18 -0.18 -3.09 16.79
CA ALA A 18 -0.84 -1.94 17.40
C ALA A 18 -1.21 -2.17 18.88
N GLN A 19 -1.54 -3.41 19.27
CA GLN A 19 -1.78 -3.73 20.69
C GLN A 19 -0.51 -3.50 21.53
N ALA A 20 0.63 -4.00 21.08
CA ALA A 20 1.91 -3.82 21.77
C ALA A 20 2.34 -2.34 21.77
N CYS A 21 2.20 -1.67 20.64
CA CYS A 21 2.53 -0.24 20.50
C CYS A 21 1.69 0.64 21.44
N ARG A 22 0.38 0.36 21.53
CA ARG A 22 -0.53 1.11 22.41
C ARG A 22 -0.13 0.96 23.88
N ALA A 23 0.21 -0.24 24.33
CA ALA A 23 0.67 -0.49 25.69
C ALA A 23 1.97 0.27 26.02
N ALA A 24 2.83 0.49 25.04
CA ALA A 24 4.08 1.22 25.19
C ALA A 24 3.98 2.72 24.90
N GLY A 25 2.81 3.23 24.50
CA GLY A 25 2.63 4.64 24.08
C GLY A 25 3.35 5.01 22.80
N VAL A 26 3.64 4.04 21.91
CA VAL A 26 4.38 4.22 20.65
C VAL A 26 3.40 4.19 19.47
N PRO A 27 3.48 5.12 18.49
CA PRO A 27 2.63 5.08 17.31
C PRO A 27 2.99 3.88 16.40
N CYS A 28 1.98 3.25 15.81
CA CYS A 28 2.12 2.16 14.86
C CYS A 28 1.86 2.64 13.44
N ILE A 29 2.77 2.34 12.50
CA ILE A 29 2.63 2.66 11.08
C ILE A 29 2.27 1.38 10.32
N ALA A 30 1.12 1.37 9.64
CA ALA A 30 0.74 0.27 8.76
C ALA A 30 1.41 0.45 7.38
N ASP A 31 2.42 -0.38 7.09
CA ASP A 31 3.21 -0.33 5.86
C ASP A 31 2.85 -1.51 4.94
N GLY A 32 2.27 -1.21 3.80
CA GLY A 32 1.93 -2.18 2.76
C GLY A 32 0.46 -2.61 2.72
N GLY A 33 0.08 -3.25 1.62
CA GLY A 33 -1.25 -3.82 1.42
C GLY A 33 -2.38 -2.80 1.17
N ILE A 34 -2.06 -1.51 0.95
CA ILE A 34 -3.05 -0.46 0.72
C ILE A 34 -3.18 -0.19 -0.77
N HIS A 35 -4.32 -0.57 -1.33
CA HIS A 35 -4.67 -0.36 -2.73
C HIS A 35 -5.76 0.70 -2.89
N TYR A 36 -6.70 0.75 -1.96
CA TYR A 36 -7.87 1.63 -1.95
C TYR A 36 -7.95 2.44 -0.66
N SER A 37 -8.72 3.53 -0.69
CA SER A 37 -8.97 4.34 0.51
C SER A 37 -9.59 3.54 1.67
N GLY A 38 -10.44 2.54 1.36
CA GLY A 38 -11.01 1.65 2.36
C GLY A 38 -9.95 0.81 3.11
N ASP A 39 -8.80 0.54 2.50
CA ASP A 39 -7.72 -0.19 3.19
C ASP A 39 -7.02 0.70 4.22
N ILE A 40 -6.95 2.03 3.98
CA ILE A 40 -6.50 2.99 4.99
C ILE A 40 -7.41 2.94 6.21
N ALA A 41 -8.72 3.00 5.99
CA ALA A 41 -9.72 2.94 7.07
C ALA A 41 -9.59 1.63 7.87
N LYS A 42 -9.43 0.49 7.19
CA LYS A 42 -9.22 -0.82 7.86
C LYS A 42 -7.96 -0.83 8.70
N ALA A 43 -6.84 -0.29 8.20
CA ALA A 43 -5.59 -0.21 8.95
C ALA A 43 -5.73 0.64 10.22
N LEU A 44 -6.41 1.79 10.12
CA LEU A 44 -6.66 2.68 11.26
C LEU A 44 -7.62 2.05 12.28
N VAL A 45 -8.68 1.37 11.84
CA VAL A 45 -9.57 0.59 12.71
C VAL A 45 -8.83 -0.54 13.41
N ALA A 46 -7.85 -1.17 12.75
CA ALA A 46 -6.99 -2.18 13.37
C ALA A 46 -6.03 -1.61 14.43
N GLY A 47 -5.92 -0.30 14.54
CA GLY A 47 -5.13 0.39 15.56
C GLY A 47 -3.87 1.07 15.07
N ALA A 48 -3.62 1.12 13.75
CA ALA A 48 -2.52 1.92 13.22
C ALA A 48 -2.76 3.41 13.50
N SER A 49 -1.68 4.13 13.78
CA SER A 49 -1.70 5.60 13.95
C SER A 49 -1.58 6.33 12.62
N SER A 50 -0.93 5.70 11.64
CA SER A 50 -0.73 6.20 10.29
C SER A 50 -0.49 5.06 9.31
N VAL A 51 -0.46 5.37 8.01
CA VAL A 51 -0.21 4.41 6.94
C VAL A 51 0.96 4.84 6.07
N MET A 52 1.69 3.87 5.53
CA MET A 52 2.72 4.10 4.52
C MET A 52 2.22 3.62 3.16
N LEU A 53 2.25 4.51 2.18
CA LEU A 53 1.79 4.25 0.82
C LEU A 53 3.00 4.17 -0.12
N GLY A 54 3.23 3.01 -0.73
CA GLY A 54 4.26 2.80 -1.74
C GLY A 54 3.69 2.79 -3.15
N GLY A 55 3.25 1.63 -3.63
CA GLY A 55 2.74 1.44 -4.99
C GLY A 55 1.58 2.37 -5.37
N THR A 56 0.73 2.74 -4.42
CA THR A 56 -0.39 3.66 -4.65
C THR A 56 0.09 5.04 -5.11
N LEU A 57 1.21 5.53 -4.57
CA LEU A 57 1.78 6.83 -4.91
C LEU A 57 2.88 6.75 -5.99
N ALA A 58 3.36 5.56 -6.32
CA ALA A 58 4.44 5.36 -7.30
C ALA A 58 4.05 5.84 -8.71
N GLY A 59 2.75 5.85 -9.05
CA GLY A 59 2.23 6.37 -10.31
C GLY A 59 2.03 7.88 -10.36
N CYS A 60 2.25 8.63 -9.28
CA CYS A 60 2.08 10.07 -9.25
C CYS A 60 3.17 10.80 -10.04
N GLU A 61 2.84 12.02 -10.50
CA GLU A 61 3.78 12.87 -11.25
C GLU A 61 5.09 13.08 -10.49
N GLU A 62 5.02 13.32 -9.20
CA GLU A 62 6.14 13.65 -8.33
C GLU A 62 6.99 12.43 -7.95
N ALA A 63 6.52 11.21 -8.20
CA ALA A 63 7.31 10.00 -7.95
C ALA A 63 8.51 9.90 -8.92
N PRO A 64 9.65 9.34 -8.50
CA PRO A 64 10.91 9.44 -9.25
C PRO A 64 11.01 8.54 -10.50
N GLY A 65 10.05 7.67 -10.80
CA GLY A 65 10.06 6.82 -11.99
C GLY A 65 9.83 7.60 -13.28
N GLU A 66 10.46 7.19 -14.37
CA GLU A 66 10.22 7.74 -15.69
C GLU A 66 8.83 7.41 -16.19
N LYS A 67 8.21 8.35 -16.93
CA LYS A 67 6.95 8.10 -17.64
C LYS A 67 7.23 7.38 -18.95
N VAL A 68 6.51 6.29 -19.16
CA VAL A 68 6.58 5.49 -20.41
C VAL A 68 5.18 5.34 -21.00
N LEU A 69 5.11 5.26 -22.32
CA LEU A 69 3.86 5.03 -23.04
C LEU A 69 3.80 3.58 -23.52
N LEU A 70 2.83 2.80 -23.03
CA LEU A 70 2.62 1.41 -23.41
C LEU A 70 1.17 1.22 -23.86
N HIS A 71 1.01 0.67 -25.06
CA HIS A 71 -0.34 0.41 -25.63
C HIS A 71 -1.30 1.61 -25.53
N GLY A 72 -0.78 2.84 -25.77
CA GLY A 72 -1.56 4.07 -25.71
C GLY A 72 -1.90 4.56 -24.29
N LYS A 73 -1.37 3.93 -23.23
CA LYS A 73 -1.56 4.35 -21.83
C LYS A 73 -0.24 4.76 -21.21
N GLN A 74 -0.31 5.73 -20.32
CA GLN A 74 0.86 6.20 -19.57
C GLN A 74 1.09 5.35 -18.32
N TYR A 75 2.35 5.01 -18.09
CA TYR A 75 2.85 4.29 -16.92
C TYR A 75 4.06 5.01 -16.35
N LYS A 76 4.42 4.67 -15.11
CA LYS A 76 5.70 5.05 -14.49
C LYS A 76 6.49 3.80 -14.16
N LEU A 77 7.79 3.85 -14.38
CA LEU A 77 8.71 2.80 -13.95
C LEU A 77 8.72 2.73 -12.42
N TYR A 78 8.61 1.53 -11.89
CA TYR A 78 8.53 1.25 -10.46
C TYR A 78 9.59 0.25 -10.03
N ARG A 79 10.19 0.51 -8.86
CA ARG A 79 11.12 -0.42 -8.21
C ARG A 79 10.74 -0.59 -6.75
N GLY A 80 10.44 -1.83 -6.34
CA GLY A 80 10.33 -2.16 -4.92
C GLY A 80 11.69 -2.01 -4.23
N MET A 81 11.70 -1.64 -2.94
CA MET A 81 12.92 -1.44 -2.14
C MET A 81 13.84 -2.66 -2.12
N GLY A 82 13.27 -3.87 -2.12
CA GLY A 82 14.00 -5.14 -2.17
C GLY A 82 14.25 -5.69 -3.58
N SER A 83 14.08 -4.90 -4.64
CA SER A 83 14.39 -5.30 -6.02
C SER A 83 15.87 -5.20 -6.31
N LEU A 84 16.35 -5.94 -7.32
CA LEU A 84 17.75 -5.90 -7.77
C LEU A 84 18.19 -4.49 -8.14
N GLY A 85 17.38 -3.75 -8.90
CA GLY A 85 17.72 -2.40 -9.31
C GLY A 85 17.68 -1.37 -8.16
N ALA A 86 16.89 -1.60 -7.12
CA ALA A 86 16.91 -0.76 -5.91
C ALA A 86 18.13 -1.08 -5.02
N MET A 87 18.56 -2.34 -4.98
CA MET A 87 19.72 -2.79 -4.21
C MET A 87 21.04 -2.62 -4.97
N ALA A 88 21.01 -2.38 -6.30
CA ALA A 88 22.22 -2.09 -7.08
C ALA A 88 22.91 -0.82 -6.56
N PRO A 89 24.25 -0.82 -6.43
CA PRO A 89 24.98 0.31 -5.93
C PRO A 89 24.83 1.52 -6.86
N ARG A 90 24.31 2.61 -6.34
CA ARG A 90 24.35 3.94 -6.95
C ARG A 90 25.47 4.74 -6.24
N GLY A 91 26.69 4.59 -6.72
CA GLY A 91 27.88 5.11 -6.04
C GLY A 91 28.41 4.15 -4.95
N LYS A 92 29.01 4.67 -3.88
CA LYS A 92 29.73 3.87 -2.86
C LYS A 92 28.85 3.18 -1.83
N LYS A 93 27.54 3.50 -1.73
CA LYS A 93 26.63 2.94 -0.70
C LYS A 93 25.25 2.63 -1.28
N SER A 94 24.69 1.47 -0.93
CA SER A 94 23.31 1.09 -1.22
C SER A 94 22.55 0.91 0.10
N TYR A 95 21.76 1.89 0.48
CA TYR A 95 20.94 1.85 1.71
C TYR A 95 19.88 0.74 1.69
N SER A 96 19.45 0.30 0.51
CA SER A 96 18.47 -0.78 0.39
C SER A 96 19.03 -2.14 0.80
N LYS A 97 20.32 -2.39 0.58
CA LYS A 97 20.97 -3.65 1.02
C LYS A 97 21.00 -3.78 2.54
N ASP A 98 21.23 -2.69 3.25
CA ASP A 98 21.28 -2.69 4.73
C ASP A 98 19.94 -3.14 5.31
N ARG A 99 18.83 -2.67 4.74
CA ARG A 99 17.47 -3.04 5.18
C ARG A 99 17.17 -4.53 5.05
N TYR A 100 17.79 -5.20 4.07
CA TYR A 100 17.58 -6.62 3.80
C TYR A 100 18.72 -7.49 4.33
N PHE A 101 19.55 -6.97 5.25
CA PHE A 101 20.69 -7.68 5.84
C PHE A 101 21.68 -8.23 4.80
N GLN A 102 21.85 -7.53 3.69
CA GLN A 102 22.72 -7.92 2.57
C GLN A 102 23.80 -6.85 2.29
N ALA A 103 24.16 -6.04 3.29
CA ALA A 103 25.15 -4.96 3.17
C ALA A 103 26.52 -5.46 2.68
N ASP A 104 26.94 -6.64 3.16
CA ASP A 104 28.22 -7.25 2.86
C ASP A 104 28.28 -7.98 1.52
N VAL A 105 27.14 -8.10 0.82
CA VAL A 105 27.06 -8.75 -0.49
C VAL A 105 27.55 -7.78 -1.57
N THR A 106 28.76 -8.04 -2.07
CA THR A 106 29.42 -7.16 -3.08
C THR A 106 29.02 -7.49 -4.50
N SER A 107 28.66 -8.74 -4.79
CA SER A 107 28.31 -9.23 -6.12
C SER A 107 26.80 -9.31 -6.31
N ASN A 108 26.28 -8.76 -7.43
CA ASN A 108 24.84 -8.69 -7.69
C ASN A 108 24.20 -10.07 -7.92
N ASP A 109 24.94 -11.05 -8.38
CA ASP A 109 24.51 -12.44 -8.58
C ASP A 109 24.26 -13.19 -7.27
N LYS A 110 24.78 -12.68 -6.14
CA LYS A 110 24.58 -13.23 -4.79
C LYS A 110 23.48 -12.52 -4.00
N VAL A 111 22.91 -11.44 -4.53
CA VAL A 111 21.80 -10.74 -3.90
C VAL A 111 20.51 -11.54 -4.07
N VAL A 112 19.78 -11.76 -2.98
CA VAL A 112 18.47 -12.42 -2.98
C VAL A 112 17.39 -11.33 -2.99
N PRO A 113 16.72 -11.07 -4.14
CA PRO A 113 15.70 -10.03 -4.21
C PRO A 113 14.40 -10.51 -3.58
N GLU A 114 13.78 -9.65 -2.78
CA GLU A 114 12.44 -9.85 -2.23
C GLU A 114 11.41 -8.87 -2.84
N GLY A 115 11.87 -7.92 -3.62
CA GLY A 115 11.06 -6.93 -4.32
C GLY A 115 11.08 -7.13 -5.84
N VAL A 116 10.13 -6.50 -6.50
CA VAL A 116 9.95 -6.56 -7.95
C VAL A 116 10.19 -5.20 -8.59
N GLU A 117 10.53 -5.23 -9.87
CA GLU A 117 10.57 -4.08 -10.76
C GLU A 117 9.48 -4.22 -11.81
N GLY A 118 8.92 -3.12 -12.25
CA GLY A 118 7.85 -3.14 -13.23
C GLY A 118 7.34 -1.74 -13.52
N GLU A 119 6.09 -1.67 -13.90
CA GLU A 119 5.43 -0.44 -14.27
C GLU A 119 4.12 -0.32 -13.51
N VAL A 120 3.80 0.91 -13.11
CA VAL A 120 2.52 1.24 -12.47
C VAL A 120 1.76 2.25 -13.35
N PRO A 121 0.44 2.17 -13.43
CA PRO A 121 -0.34 3.17 -14.16
C PRO A 121 -0.03 4.59 -13.66
N TYR A 122 0.17 5.52 -14.60
CA TYR A 122 0.29 6.93 -14.26
C TYR A 122 -1.04 7.46 -13.71
N ARG A 123 -0.98 8.18 -12.59
CA ARG A 123 -2.15 8.63 -11.84
C ARG A 123 -2.31 10.16 -11.78
N GLY A 124 -1.44 10.91 -12.45
CA GLY A 124 -1.45 12.37 -12.39
C GLY A 124 -0.79 12.93 -11.13
N PRO A 125 -1.08 14.19 -10.76
CA PRO A 125 -0.45 14.86 -9.63
C PRO A 125 -0.85 14.26 -8.29
N LEU A 126 0.08 14.24 -7.35
CA LEU A 126 -0.05 13.66 -6.00
C LEU A 126 -1.27 14.21 -5.25
N ASN A 127 -1.49 15.52 -5.33
CA ASN A 127 -2.59 16.16 -4.62
C ASN A 127 -3.97 15.60 -5.04
N ALA A 128 -4.17 15.29 -6.33
CA ALA A 128 -5.41 14.70 -6.81
C ALA A 128 -5.60 13.27 -6.27
N VAL A 129 -4.54 12.47 -6.24
CA VAL A 129 -4.58 11.11 -5.70
C VAL A 129 -4.87 11.14 -4.19
N LEU A 130 -4.16 11.99 -3.44
CA LEU A 130 -4.38 12.14 -2.00
C LEU A 130 -5.78 12.66 -1.67
N TYR A 131 -6.31 13.59 -2.45
CA TYR A 131 -7.68 14.08 -2.26
C TYR A 131 -8.70 12.94 -2.31
N GLN A 132 -8.57 12.02 -3.29
CA GLN A 132 -9.46 10.86 -3.41
C GLN A 132 -9.27 9.87 -2.25
N MET A 133 -8.03 9.61 -1.85
CA MET A 133 -7.74 8.68 -0.74
C MET A 133 -8.27 9.21 0.60
N ILE A 134 -8.06 10.50 0.88
CA ILE A 134 -8.56 11.17 2.09
C ILE A 134 -10.08 11.28 2.06
N GLY A 135 -10.66 11.58 0.90
CA GLY A 135 -12.12 11.63 0.72
C GLY A 135 -12.77 10.30 1.07
N GLY A 136 -12.22 9.18 0.59
CA GLY A 136 -12.71 7.84 0.95
C GLY A 136 -12.51 7.50 2.43
N LEU A 137 -11.43 7.96 3.06
CA LEU A 137 -11.24 7.82 4.50
C LEU A 137 -12.31 8.62 5.28
N HIS A 138 -12.59 9.86 4.89
CA HIS A 138 -13.66 10.65 5.52
C HIS A 138 -15.02 9.97 5.40
N GLN A 139 -15.35 9.36 4.25
CA GLN A 139 -16.57 8.57 4.10
C GLN A 139 -16.61 7.39 5.09
N SER A 140 -15.51 6.67 5.26
CA SER A 140 -15.42 5.59 6.23
C SER A 140 -15.64 6.09 7.67
N MET A 141 -15.00 7.20 8.03
CA MET A 141 -15.17 7.83 9.35
C MET A 141 -16.62 8.25 9.57
N PHE A 142 -17.27 8.83 8.57
CA PHE A 142 -18.68 9.20 8.62
C PHE A 142 -19.57 7.99 8.91
N TYR A 143 -19.39 6.88 8.17
CA TYR A 143 -20.21 5.67 8.36
C TYR A 143 -20.06 5.03 9.73
N ILE A 144 -18.87 5.04 10.32
CA ILE A 144 -18.65 4.50 11.68
C ILE A 144 -18.87 5.53 12.79
N GLY A 145 -19.18 6.79 12.45
CA GLY A 145 -19.40 7.88 13.40
C GLY A 145 -18.14 8.35 14.13
N ALA A 146 -16.95 8.17 13.54
CA ALA A 146 -15.69 8.63 14.11
C ALA A 146 -15.39 10.08 13.71
N HIS A 147 -15.12 10.93 14.69
CA HIS A 147 -14.79 12.34 14.48
C HIS A 147 -13.30 12.58 14.24
N ASN A 148 -12.46 11.64 14.65
CA ASN A 148 -11.01 11.67 14.51
C ASN A 148 -10.46 10.26 14.41
N ILE A 149 -9.16 10.14 14.04
CA ILE A 149 -8.49 8.85 13.82
C ILE A 149 -8.44 8.01 15.12
N SER A 150 -8.27 8.64 16.28
CA SER A 150 -8.16 7.92 17.54
C SER A 150 -9.47 7.22 17.96
N GLU A 151 -10.62 7.67 17.47
CA GLU A 151 -11.91 7.02 17.70
C GLU A 151 -12.16 5.81 16.78
N MET A 152 -11.44 5.70 15.66
CA MET A 152 -11.69 4.65 14.67
C MET A 152 -11.56 3.23 15.22
N PRO A 153 -10.55 2.88 16.04
CA PRO A 153 -10.44 1.55 16.65
C PRO A 153 -11.58 1.21 17.60
N GLU A 154 -12.19 2.22 18.22
CA GLU A 154 -13.28 2.02 19.19
C GLU A 154 -14.64 1.85 18.50
N ARG A 155 -14.85 2.57 17.39
CA ARG A 155 -16.13 2.62 16.67
C ARG A 155 -16.23 1.61 15.55
N GLY A 156 -15.12 1.34 14.85
CA GLY A 156 -15.08 0.38 13.75
C GLY A 156 -15.24 -1.05 14.21
N ARG A 157 -15.91 -1.87 13.38
CA ARG A 157 -16.05 -3.32 13.62
C ARG A 157 -15.75 -4.06 12.33
N PHE A 158 -14.94 -5.10 12.45
CA PHE A 158 -14.67 -6.01 11.34
C PHE A 158 -15.69 -7.14 11.32
N ILE A 159 -16.08 -7.53 10.11
CA ILE A 159 -16.80 -8.76 9.86
C ILE A 159 -15.98 -9.62 8.91
N ARG A 160 -16.06 -10.93 9.06
CA ARG A 160 -15.49 -11.86 8.10
C ARG A 160 -16.49 -12.06 6.97
N ILE A 161 -16.03 -11.92 5.74
CA ILE A 161 -16.84 -12.16 4.54
C ILE A 161 -16.32 -13.39 3.79
N THR A 162 -17.18 -13.99 2.97
CA THR A 162 -16.83 -15.04 2.02
C THR A 162 -16.39 -14.43 0.69
N ASP A 163 -15.84 -15.26 -0.22
CA ASP A 163 -15.54 -14.83 -1.59
C ASP A 163 -16.80 -14.37 -2.34
N ALA A 164 -17.96 -14.94 -2.03
CA ALA A 164 -19.23 -14.48 -2.56
C ALA A 164 -19.59 -13.08 -2.07
N GLY A 165 -19.40 -12.80 -0.77
CA GLY A 165 -19.58 -11.47 -0.21
C GLY A 165 -18.56 -10.44 -0.74
N LEU A 166 -17.33 -10.88 -1.03
CA LEU A 166 -16.35 -10.02 -1.69
C LEU A 166 -16.79 -9.63 -3.10
N ARG A 167 -17.26 -10.59 -3.91
CA ARG A 167 -17.80 -10.31 -5.25
C ARG A 167 -19.02 -9.39 -5.20
N GLU A 168 -19.92 -9.62 -4.26
CA GLU A 168 -21.11 -8.78 -4.07
C GLU A 168 -20.74 -7.32 -3.70
N SER A 169 -19.62 -7.12 -2.98
CA SER A 169 -19.12 -5.80 -2.62
C SER A 169 -18.60 -4.97 -3.81
N HIS A 170 -18.38 -5.62 -4.97
CA HIS A 170 -18.00 -4.95 -6.21
C HIS A 170 -19.22 -4.74 -7.13
N PRO A 171 -19.19 -3.76 -8.06
CA PRO A 171 -20.20 -3.65 -9.10
C PRO A 171 -20.29 -4.97 -9.89
N HIS A 172 -21.43 -5.63 -9.89
CA HIS A 172 -21.61 -6.96 -10.50
C HIS A 172 -22.69 -7.00 -11.57
N ASP A 173 -23.61 -6.03 -11.61
CA ASP A 173 -24.75 -6.00 -12.53
C ASP A 173 -24.64 -4.93 -13.62
N ILE A 174 -23.47 -4.30 -13.74
CA ILE A 174 -23.21 -3.26 -14.75
C ILE A 174 -21.87 -3.47 -15.46
N VAL A 175 -21.81 -3.01 -16.70
CA VAL A 175 -20.55 -2.84 -17.42
C VAL A 175 -20.06 -1.42 -17.17
N MET A 176 -18.91 -1.27 -16.49
CA MET A 176 -18.35 0.04 -16.26
C MET A 176 -17.83 0.65 -17.56
N THR A 177 -18.37 1.80 -17.93
CA THR A 177 -17.93 2.60 -19.08
C THR A 177 -16.87 3.66 -18.71
N ALA A 178 -16.81 4.02 -17.42
CA ALA A 178 -15.81 4.91 -16.84
C ALA A 178 -15.37 4.39 -15.47
N GLU A 179 -14.07 4.36 -15.23
CA GLU A 179 -13.51 4.00 -13.91
C GLU A 179 -13.61 5.21 -12.96
N ALA A 180 -14.01 4.96 -11.72
CA ALA A 180 -13.95 5.99 -10.69
C ALA A 180 -12.48 6.22 -10.28
N PRO A 181 -12.07 7.46 -9.93
CA PRO A 181 -10.69 7.76 -9.55
C PRO A 181 -10.13 6.90 -8.41
N ASN A 182 -10.99 6.45 -7.51
CA ASN A 182 -10.65 5.67 -6.32
C ASN A 182 -11.03 4.18 -6.42
N TYR A 183 -11.49 3.74 -7.59
CA TYR A 183 -11.88 2.36 -7.84
C TYR A 183 -11.62 1.99 -9.30
N SER A 184 -10.87 0.93 -9.53
CA SER A 184 -10.69 0.34 -10.85
C SER A 184 -11.30 -1.06 -10.87
N GLY A 185 -12.07 -1.37 -11.90
CA GLY A 185 -12.72 -2.67 -12.07
C GLY A 185 -11.80 -3.81 -12.52
N ARG A 186 -10.50 -3.57 -12.57
CA ARG A 186 -9.51 -4.58 -12.94
C ARG A 186 -9.01 -5.29 -11.69
N GLN A 187 -9.49 -6.46 -11.47
CA GLN A 187 -8.84 -7.52 -10.72
C GLN A 187 -8.42 -8.62 -11.67
#